data_8f70b3bb3ada31448753ad1c4872b351
#
_entry.id   8f70b3bb3ada31448753ad1c4872b351
#
_cell.length_a   1.000
_cell.length_b   1.000
_cell.length_c   1.000
_cell.angle_alpha   90.00
_cell.angle_beta   90.00
_cell.angle_gamma   90.00
#
_symmetry.space_group_name_H-M   'P 1'
#
loop_
_entity.id
_entity.type
_entity.pdbx_description
1 polymer ?
#
loop_
_entity_poly.entity_id
_entity_poly.type
_entity_poly.pdbx_seq_one_letter_code
_entity_poly.pdbx_strand_id
1 'polypeptide(L)'
;MDKKQISQIVDSIDPKRVTDIAVALVDVPSPTGSEFPIAECIDEMFKDIGIDSMLQEFEPERFNTIGRINGGGDGATLLFNGHIDMSFTGDEAYLPNAHGYKPKAFVKDGWIHGMGIHNMKSGVAAFIAAAEAVAKAGPDLRGNIVLACVGGEIERHAVTEYQGAAFRGGGCGTKHLINNGGIADMAVVGEPTQRRLVVEHVGSVGVRLTTRGLPAPLRVADQGDDALIKMKALFEVFDDFAADYGKRHEYKGQSGMVHLHSIESGWPY
;
A
#
# COMPACT_ATOMS: atom_id res chain seq x y z
N MET A 1 -20.34 -6.71 -24.79
CA MET A 1 -21.42 -5.98 -24.09
C MET A 1 -21.78 -4.70 -24.79
N ASP A 2 -23.07 -4.38 -24.89
CA ASP A 2 -23.52 -3.08 -25.37
C ASP A 2 -23.55 -2.03 -24.23
N LYS A 3 -23.75 -0.75 -24.58
CA LYS A 3 -23.78 0.35 -23.61
C LYS A 3 -24.88 0.21 -22.56
N LYS A 4 -26.02 -0.42 -22.91
CA LYS A 4 -27.14 -0.62 -22.00
C LYS A 4 -26.80 -1.67 -20.93
N GLN A 5 -26.18 -2.77 -21.34
CA GLN A 5 -25.69 -3.81 -20.41
C GLN A 5 -24.64 -3.25 -19.44
N ILE A 6 -23.70 -2.43 -19.93
CA ILE A 6 -22.70 -1.77 -19.10
C ILE A 6 -23.38 -0.86 -18.06
N SER A 7 -24.33 -0.02 -18.49
CA SER A 7 -25.08 0.86 -17.55
C SER A 7 -25.81 0.04 -16.49
N GLN A 8 -26.47 -1.04 -16.86
CA GLN A 8 -27.20 -1.90 -15.93
C GLN A 8 -26.26 -2.52 -14.86
N ILE A 9 -25.05 -2.93 -15.24
CA ILE A 9 -24.06 -3.46 -14.29
C ILE A 9 -23.61 -2.35 -13.35
N VAL A 10 -23.27 -1.17 -13.88
CA VAL A 10 -22.83 -0.03 -13.06
C VAL A 10 -23.94 0.41 -12.09
N ASP A 11 -25.19 0.50 -12.57
CA ASP A 11 -26.34 0.91 -11.77
C ASP A 11 -26.72 -0.14 -10.69
N SER A 12 -26.27 -1.39 -10.85
CA SER A 12 -26.47 -2.45 -9.86
C SER A 12 -25.50 -2.42 -8.67
N ILE A 13 -24.46 -1.59 -8.73
CA ILE A 13 -23.51 -1.44 -7.64
C ILE A 13 -24.18 -0.70 -6.47
N ASP A 14 -24.41 -1.42 -5.37
CA ASP A 14 -24.97 -0.82 -4.14
C ASP A 14 -23.89 -0.08 -3.36
N PRO A 15 -24.00 1.25 -3.15
CA PRO A 15 -23.06 2.02 -2.33
C PRO A 15 -22.92 1.48 -0.89
N LYS A 16 -24.01 0.93 -0.35
CA LYS A 16 -23.95 0.30 0.98
C LYS A 16 -23.05 -0.92 0.97
N ARG A 17 -23.14 -1.76 -0.06
CA ARG A 17 -22.27 -2.94 -0.20
C ARG A 17 -20.79 -2.55 -0.32
N VAL A 18 -20.47 -1.50 -1.07
CA VAL A 18 -19.11 -0.97 -1.16
C VAL A 18 -18.60 -0.53 0.22
N THR A 19 -19.45 0.17 0.99
CA THR A 19 -19.13 0.58 2.35
C THR A 19 -18.90 -0.62 3.27
N ASP A 20 -19.77 -1.61 3.23
CA ASP A 20 -19.69 -2.82 4.05
C ASP A 20 -18.39 -3.60 3.78
N ILE A 21 -17.99 -3.74 2.50
CA ILE A 21 -16.72 -4.35 2.11
C ILE A 21 -15.54 -3.53 2.67
N ALA A 22 -15.56 -2.23 2.48
CA ALA A 22 -14.47 -1.35 2.94
C ALA A 22 -14.31 -1.39 4.47
N VAL A 23 -15.42 -1.39 5.21
CA VAL A 23 -15.43 -1.54 6.67
C VAL A 23 -14.83 -2.89 7.08
N ALA A 24 -15.27 -3.98 6.45
CA ALA A 24 -14.77 -5.31 6.75
C ALA A 24 -13.25 -5.41 6.51
N LEU A 25 -12.74 -4.85 5.41
CA LEU A 25 -11.30 -4.84 5.14
C LEU A 25 -10.50 -4.02 6.16
N VAL A 26 -11.03 -2.89 6.62
CA VAL A 26 -10.35 -2.06 7.65
C VAL A 26 -10.35 -2.75 9.01
N ASP A 27 -11.42 -3.47 9.33
CA ASP A 27 -11.58 -4.17 10.62
C ASP A 27 -10.64 -5.38 10.76
N VAL A 28 -9.98 -5.82 9.68
CA VAL A 28 -8.91 -6.81 9.72
C VAL A 28 -7.56 -6.10 9.72
N PRO A 29 -6.82 -6.07 10.86
CA PRO A 29 -5.48 -5.52 10.93
C PRO A 29 -4.54 -6.26 9.99
N SER A 30 -3.77 -5.52 9.18
CA SER A 30 -2.83 -6.11 8.22
C SER A 30 -1.53 -5.33 8.11
N PRO A 31 -0.80 -5.13 9.22
CA PRO A 31 0.51 -4.48 9.11
C PRO A 31 1.42 -5.33 8.23
N THR A 32 2.27 -4.66 7.42
CA THR A 32 3.23 -5.37 6.56
C THR A 32 3.99 -6.43 7.34
N GLY A 33 3.99 -7.65 6.83
CA GLY A 33 4.52 -8.84 7.50
C GLY A 33 3.45 -9.69 8.21
N SER A 34 2.19 -9.26 8.22
CA SER A 34 1.07 -9.98 8.85
C SER A 34 -0.17 -9.92 7.97
N GLU A 35 0.00 -10.19 6.66
CA GLU A 35 -1.04 -10.03 5.66
C GLU A 35 -2.01 -11.22 5.58
N PHE A 36 -1.67 -12.38 6.15
CA PHE A 36 -2.49 -13.59 6.01
C PHE A 36 -3.96 -13.40 6.42
N PRO A 37 -4.30 -12.79 7.58
CA PRO A 37 -5.70 -12.68 7.99
C PRO A 37 -6.58 -11.87 7.01
N ILE A 38 -6.05 -10.81 6.40
CA ILE A 38 -6.80 -10.04 5.41
C ILE A 38 -6.84 -10.76 4.06
N ALA A 39 -5.79 -11.49 3.70
CA ALA A 39 -5.78 -12.30 2.49
C ALA A 39 -6.85 -13.39 2.57
N GLU A 40 -6.98 -14.08 3.70
CA GLU A 40 -8.02 -15.07 3.97
C GLU A 40 -9.42 -14.44 3.93
N CYS A 41 -9.62 -13.31 4.59
CA CYS A 41 -10.90 -12.58 4.56
C CYS A 41 -11.33 -12.22 3.13
N ILE A 42 -10.41 -11.79 2.28
CA ILE A 42 -10.71 -11.46 0.87
C ILE A 42 -11.00 -12.74 0.06
N ASP A 43 -10.30 -13.82 0.32
CA ASP A 43 -10.55 -15.12 -0.31
C ASP A 43 -11.96 -15.63 0.00
N GLU A 44 -12.40 -15.51 1.24
CA GLU A 44 -13.78 -15.80 1.64
C GLU A 44 -14.78 -14.90 0.90
N MET A 45 -14.52 -13.58 0.83
CA MET A 45 -15.37 -12.65 0.09
C MET A 45 -15.51 -13.04 -1.38
N PHE A 46 -14.43 -13.47 -2.03
CA PHE A 46 -14.46 -13.93 -3.42
C PHE A 46 -15.28 -15.21 -3.57
N LYS A 47 -15.11 -16.19 -2.70
CA LYS A 47 -15.89 -17.43 -2.69
C LYS A 47 -17.38 -17.18 -2.49
N ASP A 48 -17.73 -16.29 -1.59
CA ASP A 48 -19.14 -15.94 -1.28
C ASP A 48 -19.86 -15.32 -2.50
N ILE A 49 -19.15 -14.61 -3.35
CA ILE A 49 -19.70 -14.02 -4.59
C ILE A 49 -19.48 -14.90 -5.84
N GLY A 50 -18.96 -16.11 -5.66
CA GLY A 50 -18.78 -17.09 -6.73
C GLY A 50 -17.59 -16.80 -7.65
N ILE A 51 -16.61 -16.03 -7.19
CA ILE A 51 -15.36 -15.78 -7.90
C ILE A 51 -14.37 -16.88 -7.53
N ASP A 52 -13.78 -17.53 -8.54
CA ASP A 52 -12.69 -18.47 -8.35
C ASP A 52 -11.47 -17.77 -7.76
N SER A 53 -11.00 -18.23 -6.62
CA SER A 53 -9.93 -17.56 -5.88
C SER A 53 -8.92 -18.53 -5.29
N MET A 54 -7.71 -18.01 -5.07
CA MET A 54 -6.61 -18.73 -4.44
C MET A 54 -5.76 -17.81 -3.57
N LEU A 55 -5.26 -18.38 -2.49
CA LEU A 55 -4.19 -17.80 -1.68
C LEU A 55 -2.84 -18.15 -2.31
N GLN A 56 -1.98 -17.16 -2.52
CA GLN A 56 -0.65 -17.30 -3.08
C GLN A 56 0.39 -16.85 -2.06
N GLU A 57 1.09 -17.79 -1.44
CA GLU A 57 2.17 -17.47 -0.51
C GLU A 57 3.39 -16.90 -1.27
N PHE A 58 3.85 -15.71 -0.91
CA PHE A 58 5.02 -15.08 -1.53
C PHE A 58 6.25 -15.01 -0.61
N GLU A 59 6.03 -15.08 0.69
CA GLU A 59 7.02 -15.28 1.76
C GLU A 59 6.33 -16.07 2.89
N PRO A 60 7.07 -16.69 3.81
CA PRO A 60 6.46 -17.45 4.90
C PRO A 60 5.39 -16.66 5.64
N GLU A 61 4.17 -17.21 5.70
CA GLU A 61 2.98 -16.62 6.32
C GLU A 61 2.50 -15.29 5.70
N ARG A 62 3.00 -14.93 4.50
CA ARG A 62 2.61 -13.73 3.77
C ARG A 62 1.95 -14.09 2.45
N PHE A 63 0.75 -13.64 2.22
CA PHE A 63 -0.09 -14.10 1.12
C PHE A 63 -0.67 -12.96 0.28
N ASN A 64 -0.75 -13.23 -1.01
CA ASN A 64 -1.66 -12.54 -1.93
C ASN A 64 -2.98 -13.32 -2.00
N THR A 65 -4.07 -12.64 -2.32
CA THR A 65 -5.33 -13.27 -2.73
C THR A 65 -5.61 -12.92 -4.18
N ILE A 66 -5.78 -13.96 -5.00
CA ILE A 66 -5.99 -13.81 -6.44
C ILE A 66 -7.36 -14.34 -6.81
N GLY A 67 -8.26 -13.45 -7.24
CA GLY A 67 -9.57 -13.81 -7.78
C GLY A 67 -9.57 -13.79 -9.31
N ARG A 68 -10.38 -14.65 -9.95
CA ARG A 68 -10.50 -14.74 -11.40
C ARG A 68 -11.96 -14.81 -11.84
N ILE A 69 -12.29 -14.00 -12.83
CA ILE A 69 -13.52 -14.16 -13.62
C ILE A 69 -13.09 -14.51 -15.04
N ASN A 70 -13.35 -15.75 -15.44
CA ASN A 70 -12.93 -16.25 -16.73
C ASN A 70 -13.93 -15.89 -17.80
N GLY A 71 -13.47 -15.33 -18.91
CA GLY A 71 -14.26 -15.13 -20.11
C GLY A 71 -14.20 -16.36 -21.04
N GLY A 72 -15.15 -16.42 -21.98
CA GLY A 72 -15.28 -17.54 -22.90
C GLY A 72 -14.48 -17.44 -24.20
N GLY A 73 -13.68 -16.38 -24.41
CA GLY A 73 -13.06 -16.09 -25.69
C GLY A 73 -11.59 -15.70 -25.63
N ASP A 74 -11.15 -15.07 -26.69
CA ASP A 74 -9.77 -14.64 -26.95
C ASP A 74 -9.53 -13.16 -26.63
N GLY A 75 -10.37 -12.55 -25.79
CA GLY A 75 -10.26 -11.15 -25.41
C GLY A 75 -9.12 -10.90 -24.40
N ALA A 76 -8.76 -9.63 -24.29
CA ALA A 76 -7.71 -9.19 -23.39
C ALA A 76 -8.03 -9.47 -21.91
N THR A 77 -7.00 -9.76 -21.13
CA THR A 77 -7.09 -9.89 -19.68
C THR A 77 -6.88 -8.55 -19.01
N LEU A 78 -7.79 -8.18 -18.12
CA LEU A 78 -7.68 -6.99 -17.26
C LEU A 78 -7.31 -7.41 -15.84
N LEU A 79 -6.23 -6.87 -15.32
CA LEU A 79 -5.79 -7.03 -13.94
C LEU A 79 -6.18 -5.81 -13.10
N PHE A 80 -6.88 -6.04 -12.00
CA PHE A 80 -6.96 -5.08 -10.90
C PHE A 80 -5.92 -5.45 -9.85
N ASN A 81 -5.05 -4.51 -9.49
CA ASN A 81 -4.01 -4.72 -8.50
C ASN A 81 -4.18 -3.72 -7.35
N GLY A 82 -4.15 -4.22 -6.13
CA GLY A 82 -4.23 -3.38 -4.94
C GLY A 82 -3.58 -4.03 -3.74
N HIS A 83 -2.80 -3.22 -2.97
CA HIS A 83 -2.17 -3.76 -1.78
C HIS A 83 -3.14 -3.82 -0.59
N ILE A 84 -2.92 -4.82 0.27
CA ILE A 84 -3.74 -5.12 1.44
C ILE A 84 -3.02 -4.83 2.75
N ASP A 85 -1.71 -4.60 2.70
CA ASP A 85 -0.90 -4.27 3.86
C ASP A 85 -0.98 -2.78 4.23
N MET A 86 -0.59 -2.47 5.45
CA MET A 86 -0.57 -1.12 6.01
C MET A 86 0.67 -0.89 6.86
N SER A 87 1.08 0.39 7.01
CA SER A 87 2.34 0.77 7.65
C SER A 87 2.40 0.45 9.14
N PHE A 88 1.27 0.47 9.83
CA PHE A 88 1.21 0.45 11.30
C PHE A 88 0.22 -0.59 11.80
N THR A 89 0.40 -1.02 13.06
CA THR A 89 -0.56 -1.88 13.78
C THR A 89 -1.71 -1.07 14.36
N GLY A 90 -1.49 0.21 14.65
CA GLY A 90 -2.39 1.09 15.37
C GLY A 90 -2.12 1.17 16.88
N ASP A 91 -1.16 0.41 17.38
CA ASP A 91 -0.80 0.36 18.81
C ASP A 91 0.53 1.06 19.10
N GLU A 92 1.18 1.61 18.09
CA GLU A 92 2.41 2.36 18.23
C GLU A 92 2.22 3.59 19.13
N ALA A 93 3.10 3.75 20.12
CA ALA A 93 2.97 4.78 21.16
C ALA A 93 3.03 6.21 20.61
N TYR A 94 3.64 6.41 19.45
CA TYR A 94 3.75 7.72 18.82
C TYR A 94 2.56 8.07 17.92
N LEU A 95 1.66 7.12 17.63
CA LEU A 95 0.46 7.42 16.89
C LEU A 95 -0.56 8.18 17.75
N PRO A 96 -1.27 9.16 17.20
CA PRO A 96 -2.35 9.81 17.91
C PRO A 96 -3.39 8.79 18.38
N ASN A 97 -3.79 8.87 19.65
CA ASN A 97 -4.88 8.06 20.17
C ASN A 97 -6.25 8.57 19.66
N ALA A 98 -6.44 8.50 18.36
CA ALA A 98 -7.65 8.92 17.68
C ALA A 98 -8.21 7.76 16.85
N HIS A 99 -9.52 7.71 16.71
CA HIS A 99 -10.20 6.60 16.02
C HIS A 99 -9.68 6.32 14.61
N GLY A 100 -9.34 7.36 13.84
CA GLY A 100 -8.81 7.19 12.48
C GLY A 100 -7.45 6.50 12.39
N TYR A 101 -6.72 6.38 13.51
CA TYR A 101 -5.42 5.71 13.61
C TYR A 101 -5.51 4.29 14.21
N LYS A 102 -6.70 3.73 14.27
CA LYS A 102 -6.91 2.34 14.69
C LYS A 102 -7.39 1.50 13.51
N PRO A 103 -7.04 0.19 13.47
CA PRO A 103 -7.55 -0.74 12.48
C PRO A 103 -8.99 -1.15 12.85
N LYS A 104 -9.84 -0.16 13.00
CA LYS A 104 -11.27 -0.28 13.29
C LYS A 104 -12.01 0.78 12.53
N ALA A 105 -12.88 0.36 11.62
CA ALA A 105 -13.65 1.27 10.81
C ALA A 105 -14.84 1.87 11.56
N PHE A 106 -15.14 3.10 11.22
CA PHE A 106 -16.44 3.72 11.53
C PHE A 106 -16.85 4.67 10.40
N VAL A 107 -18.16 4.80 10.22
CA VAL A 107 -18.73 5.72 9.23
C VAL A 107 -19.26 6.95 9.93
N LYS A 108 -18.81 8.13 9.48
CA LYS A 108 -19.27 9.41 10.03
C LYS A 108 -19.33 10.45 8.92
N ASP A 109 -20.43 11.20 8.87
CA ASP A 109 -20.63 12.31 7.92
C ASP A 109 -20.39 11.93 6.44
N GLY A 110 -20.75 10.68 6.07
CA GLY A 110 -20.54 10.14 4.71
C GLY A 110 -19.13 9.68 4.40
N TRP A 111 -18.23 9.64 5.39
CA TRP A 111 -16.85 9.19 5.27
C TRP A 111 -16.61 7.90 6.06
N ILE A 112 -15.78 7.03 5.52
CA ILE A 112 -15.25 5.86 6.23
C ILE A 112 -13.90 6.26 6.83
N HIS A 113 -13.76 6.07 8.13
CA HIS A 113 -12.54 6.31 8.88
C HIS A 113 -11.96 4.99 9.37
N GLY A 114 -10.65 4.90 9.44
CA GLY A 114 -9.92 3.74 9.94
C GLY A 114 -8.56 3.60 9.24
N MET A 115 -7.65 2.90 9.88
CA MET A 115 -6.30 2.71 9.35
C MET A 115 -6.32 1.89 8.07
N GLY A 116 -5.57 2.34 7.07
CA GLY A 116 -5.45 1.66 5.77
C GLY A 116 -6.61 1.92 4.80
N ILE A 117 -7.70 2.61 5.21
CA ILE A 117 -8.82 2.88 4.30
C ILE A 117 -8.42 3.72 3.10
N HIS A 118 -7.64 4.79 3.32
CA HIS A 118 -7.20 5.69 2.25
C HIS A 118 -6.19 5.02 1.33
N ASN A 119 -5.19 4.35 1.89
CA ASN A 119 -4.12 3.68 1.15
C ASN A 119 -4.03 2.21 1.60
N MET A 120 -4.53 1.21 0.80
CA MET A 120 -5.46 1.47 -0.32
C MET A 120 -6.68 0.54 -0.27
N LYS A 121 -7.13 0.16 0.97
CA LYS A 121 -8.26 -0.77 1.16
C LYS A 121 -9.56 -0.26 0.49
N SER A 122 -9.73 1.07 0.33
CA SER A 122 -10.85 1.62 -0.45
C SER A 122 -10.79 1.25 -1.93
N GLY A 123 -9.61 1.25 -2.52
CA GLY A 123 -9.41 0.78 -3.90
C GLY A 123 -9.73 -0.71 -4.04
N VAL A 124 -9.25 -1.52 -3.09
CA VAL A 124 -9.56 -2.96 -3.04
C VAL A 124 -11.07 -3.20 -2.88
N ALA A 125 -11.75 -2.46 -2.00
CA ALA A 125 -13.19 -2.57 -1.83
C ALA A 125 -13.95 -2.21 -3.12
N ALA A 126 -13.49 -1.19 -3.85
CA ALA A 126 -14.08 -0.82 -5.14
C ALA A 126 -13.90 -1.93 -6.19
N PHE A 127 -12.74 -2.59 -6.23
CA PHE A 127 -12.51 -3.73 -7.13
C PHE A 127 -13.44 -4.89 -6.82
N ILE A 128 -13.55 -5.26 -5.54
CA ILE A 128 -14.40 -6.38 -5.10
C ILE A 128 -15.86 -6.09 -5.47
N ALA A 129 -16.35 -4.89 -5.19
CA ALA A 129 -17.74 -4.53 -5.50
C ALA A 129 -18.02 -4.51 -7.01
N ALA A 130 -17.08 -4.00 -7.82
CA ALA A 130 -17.20 -4.03 -9.26
C ALA A 130 -17.20 -5.46 -9.82
N ALA A 131 -16.30 -6.32 -9.30
CA ALA A 131 -16.23 -7.72 -9.67
C ALA A 131 -17.50 -8.50 -9.27
N GLU A 132 -18.05 -8.22 -8.09
CA GLU A 132 -19.32 -8.77 -7.62
C GLU A 132 -20.47 -8.40 -8.58
N ALA A 133 -20.55 -7.14 -9.02
CA ALA A 133 -21.56 -6.71 -9.97
C ALA A 133 -21.42 -7.40 -11.34
N VAL A 134 -20.19 -7.57 -11.81
CA VAL A 134 -19.90 -8.29 -13.06
C VAL A 134 -20.26 -9.78 -12.91
N ALA A 135 -19.83 -10.43 -11.84
CA ALA A 135 -20.11 -11.85 -11.59
C ALA A 135 -21.62 -12.12 -11.51
N LYS A 136 -22.37 -11.29 -10.79
CA LYS A 136 -23.83 -11.40 -10.67
C LYS A 136 -24.57 -11.16 -12.01
N ALA A 137 -24.11 -10.24 -12.81
CA ALA A 137 -24.71 -9.96 -14.10
C ALA A 137 -24.44 -11.08 -15.13
N GLY A 138 -23.37 -11.86 -14.95
CA GLY A 138 -22.97 -12.98 -15.81
C GLY A 138 -22.82 -12.61 -17.28
N PRO A 139 -22.17 -11.46 -17.62
CA PRO A 139 -22.07 -11.06 -19.00
C PRO A 139 -21.16 -12.03 -19.78
N ASP A 140 -21.42 -12.16 -21.08
CA ASP A 140 -20.53 -12.87 -21.99
C ASP A 140 -19.24 -12.06 -22.17
N LEU A 141 -18.25 -12.37 -21.35
CA LEU A 141 -16.92 -11.77 -21.41
C LEU A 141 -16.04 -12.52 -22.41
N ARG A 142 -15.41 -11.81 -23.33
CA ARG A 142 -14.42 -12.39 -24.24
C ARG A 142 -13.06 -12.59 -23.57
N GLY A 143 -12.67 -11.69 -22.68
CA GLY A 143 -11.41 -11.72 -21.93
C GLY A 143 -11.65 -12.04 -20.46
N ASN A 144 -10.56 -12.09 -19.70
CA ASN A 144 -10.59 -12.43 -18.28
C ASN A 144 -10.46 -11.17 -17.41
N ILE A 145 -10.94 -11.26 -16.17
CA ILE A 145 -10.67 -10.28 -15.12
C ILE A 145 -9.89 -11.00 -14.03
N VAL A 146 -8.77 -10.41 -13.63
CA VAL A 146 -7.94 -10.88 -12.51
C VAL A 146 -7.97 -9.82 -11.42
N LEU A 147 -8.26 -10.23 -10.21
CA LEU A 147 -8.27 -9.38 -9.02
C LEU A 147 -7.09 -9.82 -8.14
N ALA A 148 -6.08 -9.00 -8.05
CA ALA A 148 -4.88 -9.26 -7.27
C ALA A 148 -4.84 -8.35 -6.04
N CYS A 149 -5.20 -8.91 -4.90
CA CYS A 149 -5.08 -8.29 -3.59
C CYS A 149 -3.74 -8.73 -3.00
N VAL A 150 -2.74 -7.85 -3.03
CA VAL A 150 -1.34 -8.22 -2.82
C VAL A 150 -0.78 -7.68 -1.51
N GLY A 151 0.04 -8.47 -0.83
CA GLY A 151 0.80 -8.02 0.34
C GLY A 151 2.14 -7.40 -0.04
N GLY A 152 2.79 -6.75 0.93
CA GLY A 152 4.17 -6.31 0.80
C GLY A 152 4.40 -5.18 -0.20
N GLU A 153 3.49 -4.25 -0.32
CA GLU A 153 3.74 -2.98 -1.00
C GLU A 153 4.62 -2.11 -0.12
N ILE A 154 4.27 -2.00 1.16
CA ILE A 154 4.93 -1.13 2.12
C ILE A 154 6.18 -1.81 2.67
N GLU A 155 7.32 -1.11 2.60
CA GLU A 155 8.56 -1.53 3.26
C GLU A 155 8.44 -1.23 4.76
N ARG A 156 8.65 -2.25 5.60
CA ARG A 156 8.65 -2.09 7.05
C ARG A 156 10.03 -2.34 7.61
N HIS A 157 10.65 -1.30 8.14
CA HIS A 157 11.89 -1.37 8.90
C HIS A 157 11.65 -1.11 10.37
N ALA A 158 12.37 -1.81 11.22
CA ALA A 158 12.38 -1.51 12.64
C ALA A 158 12.90 -0.09 12.85
N VAL A 159 12.12 0.73 13.55
CA VAL A 159 12.50 2.06 14.02
C VAL A 159 12.50 1.98 15.54
N THR A 160 13.67 1.69 16.14
CA THR A 160 13.83 1.46 17.57
C THR A 160 12.88 0.35 18.09
N GLU A 161 12.33 0.51 19.29
CA GLU A 161 11.38 -0.40 19.91
C GLU A 161 9.94 -0.35 19.31
N TYR A 162 9.68 0.56 18.38
CA TYR A 162 8.30 0.84 17.95
C TYR A 162 7.79 -0.06 16.85
N GLN A 163 8.65 -0.65 16.03
CA GLN A 163 8.21 -1.39 14.85
C GLN A 163 8.59 -2.88 14.83
N GLY A 164 9.27 -3.39 15.83
CA GLY A 164 9.63 -4.82 15.89
C GLY A 164 10.46 -5.27 14.68
N ALA A 165 10.05 -6.36 14.02
CA ALA A 165 10.77 -6.93 12.89
C ALA A 165 10.65 -6.08 11.61
N ALA A 166 11.71 -6.10 10.79
CA ALA A 166 11.68 -5.56 9.45
C ALA A 166 11.04 -6.57 8.48
N PHE A 167 10.22 -6.07 7.57
CA PHE A 167 9.60 -6.88 6.53
C PHE A 167 9.80 -6.23 5.16
N ARG A 168 10.10 -7.06 4.17
CA ARG A 168 10.27 -6.61 2.80
C ARG A 168 8.95 -6.13 2.21
N GLY A 169 8.99 -4.96 1.59
CA GLY A 169 7.92 -4.36 0.81
C GLY A 169 8.34 -4.10 -0.63
N GLY A 170 8.11 -2.87 -1.09
CA GLY A 170 8.50 -2.46 -2.44
C GLY A 170 7.80 -3.26 -3.52
N GLY A 171 6.56 -3.69 -3.27
CA GLY A 171 5.74 -4.45 -4.20
C GLY A 171 6.17 -5.92 -4.34
N CYS A 172 6.74 -6.53 -3.28
CA CYS A 172 7.21 -7.92 -3.35
C CYS A 172 6.09 -8.91 -3.69
N GLY A 173 4.87 -8.72 -3.18
CA GLY A 173 3.72 -9.55 -3.53
C GLY A 173 3.31 -9.42 -5.00
N THR A 174 3.27 -8.20 -5.55
CA THR A 174 3.02 -7.97 -6.98
C THR A 174 4.12 -8.56 -7.85
N LYS A 175 5.40 -8.41 -7.46
CA LYS A 175 6.52 -9.03 -8.17
C LYS A 175 6.42 -10.55 -8.18
N HIS A 176 6.04 -11.13 -7.05
CA HIS A 176 5.82 -12.57 -6.95
C HIS A 176 4.66 -13.00 -7.86
N LEU A 177 3.54 -12.29 -7.87
CA LEU A 177 2.40 -12.55 -8.75
C LEU A 177 2.84 -12.59 -10.23
N ILE A 178 3.55 -11.56 -10.69
CA ILE A 178 4.01 -11.46 -12.09
C ILE A 178 4.97 -12.61 -12.43
N ASN A 179 5.91 -12.92 -11.55
CA ASN A 179 6.89 -13.98 -11.75
C ASN A 179 6.25 -15.39 -11.76
N ASN A 180 5.04 -15.53 -11.22
CA ASN A 180 4.28 -16.77 -11.15
C ASN A 180 3.04 -16.78 -12.07
N GLY A 181 3.09 -16.04 -13.17
CA GLY A 181 2.09 -16.10 -14.23
C GLY A 181 0.90 -15.16 -14.07
N GLY A 182 0.95 -14.22 -13.14
CA GLY A 182 -0.05 -13.16 -12.98
C GLY A 182 0.11 -12.04 -14.01
N ILE A 183 0.13 -12.40 -15.30
CA ILE A 183 0.33 -11.49 -16.42
C ILE A 183 -1.02 -11.13 -17.02
N ALA A 184 -1.17 -9.87 -17.44
CA ALA A 184 -2.37 -9.35 -18.08
C ALA A 184 -1.99 -8.37 -19.20
N ASP A 185 -2.92 -8.14 -20.12
CA ASP A 185 -2.74 -7.16 -21.21
C ASP A 185 -2.86 -5.72 -20.71
N MET A 186 -3.66 -5.52 -19.68
CA MET A 186 -3.90 -4.21 -19.07
C MET A 186 -3.99 -4.36 -17.56
N ALA A 187 -3.57 -3.33 -16.84
CA ALA A 187 -3.69 -3.29 -15.38
C ALA A 187 -4.25 -1.95 -14.89
N VAL A 188 -5.08 -2.03 -13.85
CA VAL A 188 -5.53 -0.88 -13.07
C VAL A 188 -5.04 -1.07 -11.65
N VAL A 189 -4.26 -0.11 -11.15
CA VAL A 189 -3.80 -0.06 -9.76
C VAL A 189 -4.70 0.89 -8.99
N GLY A 190 -5.28 0.44 -7.89
CA GLY A 190 -6.32 1.18 -7.15
C GLY A 190 -5.79 2.17 -6.12
N GLU A 191 -4.59 2.70 -6.31
CA GLU A 191 -3.98 3.71 -5.44
C GLU A 191 -4.80 5.01 -5.34
N PRO A 192 -4.71 5.75 -4.22
CA PRO A 192 -5.48 6.96 -3.99
C PRO A 192 -5.01 8.11 -4.88
N THR A 193 -5.67 8.31 -6.01
CA THR A 193 -5.38 9.34 -7.01
C THR A 193 -6.43 10.45 -7.07
N GLN A 194 -7.26 10.59 -6.03
CA GLN A 194 -8.41 11.51 -6.02
C GLN A 194 -9.36 11.28 -7.22
N ARG A 195 -9.54 10.03 -7.62
CA ARG A 195 -10.35 9.60 -8.79
C ARG A 195 -9.83 10.13 -10.13
N ARG A 196 -8.54 10.42 -10.22
CA ARG A 196 -7.88 10.78 -11.48
C ARG A 196 -7.18 9.55 -12.06
N LEU A 197 -7.16 9.47 -13.37
CA LEU A 197 -6.31 8.50 -14.06
C LEU A 197 -4.87 9.02 -14.06
N VAL A 198 -3.98 8.27 -13.40
CA VAL A 198 -2.54 8.54 -13.37
C VAL A 198 -1.87 7.48 -14.24
N VAL A 199 -1.19 7.91 -15.28
CA VAL A 199 -0.53 7.02 -16.26
C VAL A 199 0.98 7.02 -16.12
N GLU A 200 1.51 7.85 -15.24
CA GLU A 200 2.95 7.94 -14.93
C GLU A 200 3.16 8.51 -13.52
N HIS A 201 4.23 8.13 -12.87
CA HIS A 201 4.66 8.71 -11.61
C HIS A 201 6.19 8.80 -11.55
N VAL A 202 6.70 9.63 -10.64
CA VAL A 202 8.13 9.77 -10.39
C VAL A 202 8.66 8.57 -9.60
N GLY A 203 9.93 8.27 -9.77
CA GLY A 203 10.64 7.32 -8.91
C GLY A 203 10.97 7.95 -7.56
N SER A 204 11.21 7.10 -6.56
CA SER A 204 11.71 7.50 -5.25
C SER A 204 12.92 6.66 -4.84
N VAL A 205 13.83 7.26 -4.10
CA VAL A 205 15.02 6.60 -3.56
C VAL A 205 15.21 7.02 -2.11
N GLY A 206 15.28 6.02 -1.21
CA GLY A 206 15.70 6.23 0.17
C GLY A 206 17.23 6.24 0.27
N VAL A 207 17.78 7.27 0.91
CA VAL A 207 19.21 7.39 1.17
C VAL A 207 19.44 7.48 2.66
N ARG A 208 20.35 6.66 3.19
CA ARG A 208 20.80 6.76 4.58
C ARG A 208 22.14 7.44 4.66
N LEU A 209 22.21 8.55 5.40
CA LEU A 209 23.44 9.23 5.76
C LEU A 209 23.83 8.83 7.19
N THR A 210 25.07 8.39 7.38
CA THR A 210 25.53 7.95 8.69
C THR A 210 26.78 8.73 9.06
N THR A 211 26.75 9.41 10.19
CA THR A 211 27.94 9.98 10.84
C THR A 211 28.38 9.10 11.98
N ARG A 212 29.67 8.96 12.16
CA ARG A 212 30.27 8.19 13.25
C ARG A 212 31.11 9.08 14.12
N GLY A 213 31.04 8.85 15.43
CA GLY A 213 31.83 9.54 16.44
C GLY A 213 32.72 8.58 17.23
N LEU A 214 33.50 9.14 18.12
CA LEU A 214 34.29 8.44 19.11
C LEU A 214 33.76 8.82 20.50
N PRO A 215 33.16 7.89 21.25
CA PRO A 215 32.68 8.19 22.60
C PRO A 215 33.83 8.51 23.54
N ALA A 216 33.63 9.49 24.38
CA ALA A 216 34.56 9.84 25.46
C ALA A 216 33.83 10.10 26.79
N PRO A 217 34.43 9.78 27.94
CA PRO A 217 33.84 10.14 29.22
C PRO A 217 33.62 11.66 29.32
N LEU A 218 32.55 12.10 29.99
CA LEU A 218 32.20 13.51 30.10
C LEU A 218 33.36 14.41 30.57
N ARG A 219 34.20 13.91 31.47
CA ARG A 219 35.35 14.65 32.00
C ARG A 219 36.43 14.98 30.94
N VAL A 220 36.46 14.24 29.85
CA VAL A 220 37.41 14.39 28.72
C VAL A 220 36.63 14.38 27.39
N ALA A 221 35.49 14.99 27.40
CA ALA A 221 34.61 15.01 26.22
C ALA A 221 35.27 15.66 24.98
N ASP A 222 36.23 16.56 25.21
CA ASP A 222 37.04 17.18 24.17
C ASP A 222 37.98 16.20 23.43
N GLN A 223 38.22 15.02 23.99
CA GLN A 223 38.98 13.93 23.37
C GLN A 223 38.08 13.00 22.57
N GLY A 224 36.77 13.21 22.61
CA GLY A 224 35.79 12.50 21.81
C GLY A 224 35.57 13.14 20.46
N ASP A 225 34.74 12.49 19.68
CA ASP A 225 34.31 12.98 18.35
C ASP A 225 32.79 12.80 18.26
N ASP A 226 32.05 13.91 18.24
CA ASP A 226 30.60 13.92 18.32
C ASP A 226 29.94 13.71 16.96
N ALA A 227 29.29 12.57 16.79
CA ALA A 227 28.56 12.24 15.57
C ALA A 227 27.37 13.18 15.29
N LEU A 228 26.75 13.73 16.35
CA LEU A 228 25.64 14.68 16.19
C LEU A 228 26.11 16.03 15.65
N ILE A 229 27.27 16.50 16.12
CA ILE A 229 27.85 17.74 15.58
C ILE A 229 28.20 17.58 14.10
N LYS A 230 28.69 16.40 13.70
CA LYS A 230 28.92 16.10 12.27
C LYS A 230 27.60 16.08 11.49
N MET A 231 26.56 15.47 12.03
CA MET A 231 25.24 15.44 11.39
C MET A 231 24.64 16.84 11.27
N LYS A 232 24.82 17.69 12.28
CA LYS A 232 24.41 19.10 12.21
C LYS A 232 25.00 19.82 10.99
N ALA A 233 26.29 19.61 10.70
CA ALA A 233 26.93 20.20 9.54
C ALA A 233 26.32 19.71 8.20
N LEU A 234 25.83 18.47 8.16
CA LEU A 234 25.08 17.97 6.98
C LEU A 234 23.71 18.64 6.85
N PHE A 235 23.03 18.94 7.94
CA PHE A 235 21.76 19.68 7.87
C PHE A 235 21.93 21.10 7.35
N GLU A 236 23.02 21.76 7.66
CA GLU A 236 23.28 23.13 7.19
C GLU A 236 23.38 23.21 5.67
N VAL A 237 23.80 22.13 4.99
CA VAL A 237 23.88 22.05 3.52
C VAL A 237 22.69 21.35 2.87
N PHE A 238 21.83 20.73 3.66
CA PHE A 238 20.71 19.92 3.14
C PHE A 238 19.68 20.78 2.41
N ASP A 239 19.32 21.92 2.97
CA ASP A 239 18.31 22.80 2.39
C ASP A 239 18.77 23.38 1.05
N ASP A 240 20.05 23.76 0.97
CA ASP A 240 20.66 24.24 -0.28
C ASP A 240 20.68 23.12 -1.32
N PHE A 241 21.04 21.91 -0.90
CA PHE A 241 21.03 20.73 -1.77
C PHE A 241 19.63 20.42 -2.28
N ALA A 242 18.63 20.43 -1.40
CA ALA A 242 17.23 20.15 -1.75
C ALA A 242 16.68 21.17 -2.74
N ALA A 243 16.99 22.46 -2.51
CA ALA A 243 16.61 23.55 -3.40
C ALA A 243 17.26 23.47 -4.77
N ASP A 244 18.56 23.13 -4.81
CA ASP A 244 19.31 22.97 -6.06
C ASP A 244 18.83 21.71 -6.82
N TYR A 245 18.57 20.61 -6.12
CA TYR A 245 18.02 19.39 -6.70
C TYR A 245 16.70 19.65 -7.39
N GLY A 246 15.77 20.37 -6.73
CA GLY A 246 14.49 20.75 -7.31
C GLY A 246 14.59 21.58 -8.58
N LYS A 247 15.58 22.48 -8.67
CA LYS A 247 15.83 23.28 -9.87
C LYS A 247 16.42 22.47 -11.04
N ARG A 248 17.27 21.48 -10.75
CA ARG A 248 17.96 20.67 -11.76
C ARG A 248 17.13 19.50 -12.26
N HIS A 249 16.14 19.06 -11.46
CA HIS A 249 15.33 17.88 -11.76
C HIS A 249 13.86 18.26 -11.83
N GLU A 250 13.45 18.73 -12.99
CA GLU A 250 12.05 19.04 -13.29
C GLU A 250 11.55 18.09 -14.38
N TYR A 251 10.33 17.61 -14.19
CA TYR A 251 9.62 16.82 -15.19
C TYR A 251 8.16 17.28 -15.31
N LYS A 252 7.78 17.75 -16.49
CA LYS A 252 6.41 18.22 -16.79
C LYS A 252 5.86 19.25 -15.78
N GLY A 253 6.70 20.19 -15.34
CA GLY A 253 6.31 21.23 -14.40
C GLY A 253 6.30 20.79 -12.93
N GLN A 254 6.78 19.57 -12.63
CA GLN A 254 6.98 19.09 -11.28
C GLN A 254 8.46 19.05 -10.94
N SER A 255 8.87 19.80 -9.93
CA SER A 255 10.24 19.78 -9.44
C SER A 255 10.52 18.51 -8.64
N GLY A 256 11.73 18.01 -8.76
CA GLY A 256 12.23 16.96 -7.88
C GLY A 256 12.21 17.43 -6.41
N MET A 257 11.93 16.53 -5.50
CA MET A 257 11.83 16.81 -4.07
C MET A 257 12.81 15.97 -3.28
N VAL A 258 13.38 16.57 -2.23
CA VAL A 258 14.21 15.87 -1.25
C VAL A 258 13.67 16.19 0.13
N HIS A 259 13.42 15.15 0.92
CA HIS A 259 12.87 15.29 2.26
C HIS A 259 13.69 14.51 3.27
N LEU A 260 13.90 15.08 4.45
CA LEU A 260 14.34 14.33 5.62
C LEU A 260 13.15 13.51 6.14
N HIS A 261 13.33 12.21 6.23
CA HIS A 261 12.27 11.30 6.63
C HIS A 261 12.37 10.88 8.09
N SER A 262 13.57 10.52 8.53
CA SER A 262 13.82 10.12 9.91
C SER A 262 15.25 10.46 10.35
N ILE A 263 15.43 10.63 11.64
CA ILE A 263 16.73 10.78 12.30
C ILE A 263 16.78 9.79 13.44
N GLU A 264 17.85 9.02 13.48
CA GLU A 264 18.17 8.15 14.60
C GLU A 264 19.51 8.57 15.15
N SER A 265 19.62 8.71 16.44
CA SER A 265 20.86 9.11 17.10
C SER A 265 20.91 8.61 18.54
N GLY A 266 22.12 8.47 19.02
CA GLY A 266 22.43 8.11 20.39
C GLY A 266 23.01 6.71 20.53
N TRP A 267 23.59 6.48 21.68
CA TRP A 267 24.03 5.17 22.13
C TRP A 267 23.00 4.66 23.13
N PRO A 268 22.42 3.48 22.94
CA PRO A 268 21.55 2.92 23.96
C PRO A 268 22.39 2.62 25.21
N TYR A 269 22.04 3.23 26.35
CA TYR A 269 22.60 2.96 27.64
C TYR A 269 21.89 1.79 28.30
#